data_4dab90bb790ef732de169670868f498f
#
_entry.id   4dab90bb790ef732de169670868f498f
#
_cell.length_a   1.000
_cell.length_b   1.000
_cell.length_c   1.000
_cell.angle_alpha   90.00
_cell.angle_beta   90.00
_cell.angle_gamma   90.00
#
_symmetry.space_group_name_H-M   'P 1'
#
loop_
_entity.id
_entity.type
_entity.pdbx_description
1 polymer ?
#
loop_
_entity_poly.entity_id
_entity_poly.type
_entity_poly.pdbx_seq_one_letter_code
_entity_poly.pdbx_strand_id
1 'polypeptide(L)'
;MKNEEYNIKLAAYIEQLQELRKEAVSLATGIIGETLCMDDLFFCASVDRCIRLIDGLIPMLRDRNLTCVGVLLRIQMDNCMRTYAAFIAEDRNAVIRCILDGTPIKSLKDAKGNKMLDGYLKDEVAKIDPIFSKVYNNASGYVHLSEKAFYQTVDSCDNYEIGIQI
;
A
#
# COMPACT_ATOMS: atom_id res chain seq x y z
N MET A 1 2.36 -31.88 -2.42
CA MET A 1 1.15 -31.36 -3.07
C MET A 1 0.75 -29.94 -2.61
N LYS A 2 0.24 -29.71 -1.38
CA LYS A 2 -0.15 -28.35 -0.95
C LYS A 2 0.97 -27.31 -0.99
N ASN A 3 2.20 -27.67 -0.60
CA ASN A 3 3.37 -26.76 -0.65
C ASN A 3 3.81 -26.42 -2.08
N GLU A 4 3.68 -27.32 -3.00
CA GLU A 4 4.08 -27.14 -4.39
C GLU A 4 3.11 -26.20 -5.12
N GLU A 5 1.80 -26.39 -4.92
CA GLU A 5 0.78 -25.48 -5.44
C GLU A 5 0.91 -24.06 -4.87
N TYR A 6 1.22 -23.94 -3.57
CA TYR A 6 1.48 -22.65 -2.93
C TYR A 6 2.69 -21.95 -3.56
N ASN A 7 3.80 -22.68 -3.77
CA ASN A 7 5.01 -22.11 -4.36
C ASN A 7 4.79 -21.65 -5.81
N ILE A 8 4.00 -22.37 -6.59
CA ILE A 8 3.63 -21.98 -7.95
C ILE A 8 2.82 -20.65 -7.93
N LYS A 9 1.82 -20.56 -7.07
CA LYS A 9 1.01 -19.34 -6.92
C LYS A 9 1.88 -18.16 -6.46
N LEU A 10 2.75 -18.38 -5.49
CA LEU A 10 3.65 -17.33 -4.98
C LEU A 10 4.59 -16.83 -6.08
N ALA A 11 5.16 -17.73 -6.88
CA ALA A 11 6.02 -17.35 -8.00
C ALA A 11 5.26 -16.50 -9.03
N ALA A 12 4.03 -16.87 -9.37
CA ALA A 12 3.17 -16.11 -10.29
C ALA A 12 2.84 -14.70 -9.75
N TYR A 13 2.55 -14.56 -8.45
CA TYR A 13 2.33 -13.24 -7.85
C TYR A 13 3.60 -12.38 -7.84
N ILE A 14 4.77 -12.97 -7.58
CA ILE A 14 6.04 -12.24 -7.64
C ILE A 14 6.32 -11.75 -9.07
N GLU A 15 6.04 -12.56 -10.08
CA GLU A 15 6.17 -12.16 -11.48
C GLU A 15 5.23 -10.97 -11.82
N GLN A 16 3.96 -11.04 -11.39
CA GLN A 16 3.03 -9.92 -11.55
C GLN A 16 3.53 -8.64 -10.86
N LEU A 17 4.09 -8.73 -9.66
CA LEU A 17 4.68 -7.58 -8.97
C LEU A 17 5.87 -6.99 -9.74
N GLN A 18 6.69 -7.84 -10.37
CA GLN A 18 7.81 -7.38 -11.20
C GLN A 18 7.32 -6.65 -12.46
N GLU A 19 6.23 -7.11 -13.10
CA GLU A 19 5.62 -6.40 -14.22
C GLU A 19 5.03 -5.05 -13.78
N LEU A 20 4.26 -5.01 -12.69
CA LEU A 20 3.75 -3.77 -12.11
C LEU A 20 4.87 -2.78 -11.77
N ARG A 21 6.01 -3.28 -11.30
CA ARG A 21 7.20 -2.45 -11.08
C ARG A 21 7.72 -1.81 -12.37
N LYS A 22 7.77 -2.56 -13.46
CA LYS A 22 8.19 -2.02 -14.78
C LYS A 22 7.22 -0.96 -15.28
N GLU A 23 5.92 -1.22 -15.15
CA GLU A 23 4.87 -0.26 -15.49
C GLU A 23 5.02 1.03 -14.65
N ALA A 24 5.27 0.92 -13.34
CA ALA A 24 5.51 2.07 -12.48
C ALA A 24 6.74 2.89 -12.91
N VAL A 25 7.84 2.23 -13.31
CA VAL A 25 9.02 2.92 -13.84
C VAL A 25 8.67 3.66 -15.13
N SER A 26 7.93 3.03 -16.05
CA SER A 26 7.48 3.67 -17.29
C SER A 26 6.57 4.86 -17.00
N LEU A 27 5.67 4.73 -16.03
CA LEU A 27 4.80 5.84 -15.60
C LEU A 27 5.62 7.01 -15.04
N ALA A 28 6.61 6.75 -14.19
CA ALA A 28 7.46 7.79 -13.61
C ALA A 28 8.19 8.60 -14.68
N THR A 29 8.67 7.96 -15.75
CA THR A 29 9.33 8.66 -16.87
C THR A 29 8.37 9.51 -17.69
N GLY A 30 7.08 9.19 -17.70
CA GLY A 30 6.03 9.93 -18.42
C GLY A 30 5.43 11.11 -17.64
N ILE A 31 5.66 11.19 -16.33
CA ILE A 31 5.11 12.28 -15.49
C ILE A 31 5.85 13.59 -15.72
N ILE A 32 7.17 13.54 -15.92
CA ILE A 32 8.00 14.73 -16.06
C ILE A 32 7.84 15.28 -17.48
N GLY A 33 7.26 16.48 -17.59
CA GLY A 33 7.13 17.22 -18.84
C GLY A 33 8.38 18.06 -19.17
N GLU A 34 8.23 19.04 -20.06
CA GLU A 34 9.30 19.96 -20.45
C GLU A 34 9.78 20.85 -19.28
N THR A 35 8.90 21.16 -18.35
CA THR A 35 9.18 21.96 -17.14
C THR A 35 8.74 21.18 -15.90
N LEU A 36 9.65 21.07 -14.95
CA LEU A 36 9.40 20.39 -13.67
C LEU A 36 8.57 21.29 -12.75
N CYS A 37 7.38 20.85 -12.39
CA CYS A 37 6.52 21.53 -11.41
C CYS A 37 6.40 20.72 -10.10
N MET A 38 5.80 21.33 -9.08
CA MET A 38 5.63 20.66 -7.77
C MET A 38 4.71 19.44 -7.86
N ASP A 39 3.71 19.47 -8.73
CA ASP A 39 2.82 18.35 -8.99
C ASP A 39 3.61 17.16 -9.55
N ASP A 40 4.49 17.40 -10.53
CA ASP A 40 5.34 16.36 -11.13
C ASP A 40 6.24 15.72 -10.09
N LEU A 41 6.89 16.54 -9.24
CA LEU A 41 7.73 16.05 -8.14
C LEU A 41 6.92 15.18 -7.16
N PHE A 42 5.72 15.61 -6.79
CA PHE A 42 4.86 14.87 -5.89
C PHE A 42 4.46 13.52 -6.48
N PHE A 43 3.98 13.50 -7.72
CA PHE A 43 3.57 12.25 -8.37
C PHE A 43 4.75 11.33 -8.65
N CYS A 44 5.90 11.87 -9.10
CA CYS A 44 7.13 11.08 -9.24
C CYS A 44 7.56 10.46 -7.90
N ALA A 45 7.53 11.22 -6.80
CA ALA A 45 7.86 10.70 -5.47
C ALA A 45 6.87 9.60 -5.01
N SER A 46 5.58 9.75 -5.31
CA SER A 46 4.56 8.74 -5.02
C SER A 46 4.81 7.44 -5.79
N VAL A 47 5.20 7.55 -7.07
CA VAL A 47 5.52 6.38 -7.91
C VAL A 47 6.86 5.76 -7.49
N ASP A 48 7.90 6.55 -7.21
CA ASP A 48 9.18 6.04 -6.68
C ASP A 48 8.97 5.29 -5.37
N ARG A 49 8.13 5.82 -4.47
CA ARG A 49 7.75 5.13 -3.23
C ARG A 49 7.06 3.78 -3.52
N CYS A 50 6.16 3.73 -4.50
CA CYS A 50 5.52 2.48 -4.94
C CYS A 50 6.56 1.46 -5.40
N ILE A 51 7.52 1.87 -6.26
CA ILE A 51 8.59 1.01 -6.75
C ILE A 51 9.41 0.45 -5.59
N ARG A 52 9.83 1.29 -4.64
CA ARG A 52 10.62 0.86 -3.47
C ARG A 52 9.84 -0.09 -2.56
N LEU A 53 8.53 0.10 -2.42
CA LEU A 53 7.68 -0.81 -1.64
C LEU A 53 7.54 -2.17 -2.33
N ILE A 54 7.43 -2.21 -3.66
CA ILE A 54 7.44 -3.47 -4.42
C ILE A 54 8.81 -4.18 -4.27
N ASP A 55 9.92 -3.43 -4.36
CA ASP A 55 11.28 -3.96 -4.19
C ASP A 55 11.50 -4.54 -2.78
N GLY A 56 10.89 -3.96 -1.76
CA GLY A 56 10.89 -4.51 -0.40
C GLY A 56 9.94 -5.70 -0.22
N LEU A 57 8.79 -5.68 -0.89
CA LEU A 57 7.75 -6.70 -0.75
C LEU A 57 8.18 -8.06 -1.32
N ILE A 58 8.84 -8.07 -2.47
CA ILE A 58 9.25 -9.30 -3.17
C ILE A 58 10.15 -10.20 -2.31
N PRO A 59 11.27 -9.72 -1.71
CA PRO A 59 12.09 -10.55 -0.81
C PRO A 59 11.30 -11.02 0.41
N MET A 60 10.46 -10.19 1.02
CA MET A 60 9.65 -10.59 2.18
C MET A 60 8.65 -11.70 1.83
N LEU A 61 8.10 -11.68 0.61
CA LEU A 61 7.26 -12.77 0.10
C LEU A 61 8.06 -14.07 -0.10
N ARG A 62 9.28 -14.00 -0.65
CA ARG A 62 10.16 -15.16 -0.83
C ARG A 62 10.54 -15.80 0.50
N ASP A 63 10.84 -14.96 1.49
CA ASP A 63 11.21 -15.38 2.84
C ASP A 63 9.98 -15.76 3.69
N ARG A 64 8.76 -15.66 3.11
CA ARG A 64 7.48 -15.92 3.81
C ARG A 64 7.29 -15.07 5.08
N ASN A 65 7.92 -13.91 5.16
CA ASN A 65 7.75 -12.98 6.26
C ASN A 65 6.44 -12.19 6.12
N LEU A 66 5.32 -12.84 6.43
CA LEU A 66 3.98 -12.30 6.24
C LEU A 66 3.71 -11.05 7.09
N THR A 67 4.36 -10.91 8.23
CA THR A 67 4.27 -9.70 9.06
C THR A 67 4.81 -8.49 8.29
N CYS A 68 6.03 -8.57 7.76
CA CYS A 68 6.61 -7.48 6.97
C CYS A 68 5.82 -7.25 5.68
N VAL A 69 5.35 -8.31 5.01
CA VAL A 69 4.48 -8.20 3.83
C VAL A 69 3.24 -7.37 4.15
N GLY A 70 2.54 -7.68 5.24
CA GLY A 70 1.34 -6.96 5.66
C GLY A 70 1.61 -5.48 5.96
N VAL A 71 2.72 -5.17 6.62
CA VAL A 71 3.14 -3.79 6.93
C VAL A 71 3.46 -3.02 5.64
N LEU A 72 4.27 -3.59 4.73
CA LEU A 72 4.61 -2.93 3.46
C LEU A 72 3.38 -2.70 2.59
N LEU A 73 2.47 -3.68 2.54
CA LEU A 73 1.21 -3.54 1.82
C LEU A 73 0.36 -2.40 2.42
N ARG A 74 0.28 -2.30 3.75
CA ARG A 74 -0.46 -1.21 4.42
C ARG A 74 0.14 0.16 4.09
N ILE A 75 1.47 0.27 4.05
CA ILE A 75 2.15 1.51 3.65
C ILE A 75 1.85 1.86 2.19
N GLN A 76 1.83 0.87 1.29
CA GLN A 76 1.47 1.10 -0.11
C GLN A 76 0.02 1.58 -0.26
N MET A 77 -0.90 1.06 0.52
CA MET A 77 -2.29 1.53 0.51
C MET A 77 -2.41 2.97 1.01
N ASP A 78 -1.65 3.36 2.03
CA ASP A 78 -1.55 4.76 2.44
C ASP A 78 -0.99 5.65 1.31
N ASN A 79 0.05 5.18 0.62
CA ASN A 79 0.60 5.88 -0.53
C ASN A 79 -0.48 6.11 -1.61
N CYS A 80 -1.26 5.09 -1.95
CA CYS A 80 -2.39 5.20 -2.88
C CYS A 80 -3.42 6.24 -2.41
N MET A 81 -3.82 6.20 -1.14
CA MET A 81 -4.81 7.14 -0.60
C MET A 81 -4.30 8.59 -0.62
N ARG A 82 -3.03 8.84 -0.27
CA ARG A 82 -2.43 10.18 -0.29
C ARG A 82 -2.28 10.70 -1.73
N THR A 83 -1.88 9.85 -2.66
CA THR A 83 -1.83 10.19 -4.07
C THR A 83 -3.22 10.52 -4.61
N TYR A 84 -4.21 9.69 -4.30
CA TYR A 84 -5.60 9.90 -4.71
C TYR A 84 -6.21 11.18 -4.10
N ALA A 85 -5.87 11.51 -2.86
CA ALA A 85 -6.30 12.74 -2.22
C ALA A 85 -5.92 13.99 -3.03
N ALA A 86 -4.73 14.01 -3.65
CA ALA A 86 -4.31 15.11 -4.51
C ALA A 86 -5.17 15.23 -5.80
N PHE A 87 -5.74 14.12 -6.30
CA PHE A 87 -6.63 14.17 -7.46
C PHE A 87 -8.02 14.69 -7.15
N ILE A 88 -8.57 14.39 -5.96
CA ILE A 88 -9.94 14.75 -5.60
C ILE A 88 -10.04 16.05 -4.80
N ALA A 89 -8.91 16.61 -4.37
CA ALA A 89 -8.85 17.80 -3.53
C ALA A 89 -9.49 19.03 -4.19
N GLU A 90 -10.13 19.86 -3.39
CA GLU A 90 -10.54 21.22 -3.78
C GLU A 90 -9.31 22.08 -4.14
N ASP A 91 -8.24 21.98 -3.34
CA ASP A 91 -6.91 22.58 -3.62
C ASP A 91 -5.83 21.49 -3.56
N ARG A 92 -5.38 21.04 -4.74
CA ARG A 92 -4.30 20.07 -4.90
C ARG A 92 -3.01 20.55 -4.26
N ASN A 93 -2.67 21.82 -4.47
CA ASN A 93 -1.43 22.40 -3.94
C ASN A 93 -1.42 22.40 -2.40
N ALA A 94 -2.59 22.60 -1.76
CA ALA A 94 -2.68 22.50 -0.32
C ALA A 94 -2.40 21.07 0.17
N VAL A 95 -2.90 20.04 -0.53
CA VAL A 95 -2.60 18.63 -0.20
C VAL A 95 -1.12 18.35 -0.34
N ILE A 96 -0.51 18.74 -1.46
CA ILE A 96 0.91 18.52 -1.72
C ILE A 96 1.76 19.22 -0.65
N ARG A 97 1.48 20.49 -0.34
CA ARG A 97 2.18 21.22 0.74
C ARG A 97 2.06 20.51 2.09
N CYS A 98 0.85 20.10 2.49
CA CYS A 98 0.65 19.37 3.75
C CYS A 98 1.51 18.10 3.81
N ILE A 99 1.59 17.35 2.71
CA ILE A 99 2.39 16.11 2.67
C ILE A 99 3.89 16.44 2.76
N LEU A 100 4.37 17.44 2.04
CA LEU A 100 5.77 17.88 2.09
C LEU A 100 6.17 18.40 3.48
N ASP A 101 5.27 19.14 4.13
CA ASP A 101 5.48 19.70 5.47
C ASP A 101 5.28 18.67 6.59
N GLY A 102 4.89 17.43 6.27
CA GLY A 102 4.58 16.38 7.24
C GLY A 102 3.32 16.66 8.07
N THR A 103 2.43 17.55 7.59
CA THR A 103 1.19 17.92 8.26
C THR A 103 0.02 17.04 7.79
N PRO A 104 -0.94 16.69 8.68
CA PRO A 104 -2.08 15.87 8.31
C PRO A 104 -3.03 16.56 7.34
N ILE A 105 -3.43 15.86 6.26
CA ILE A 105 -4.41 16.37 5.29
C ILE A 105 -5.88 16.25 5.74
N LYS A 106 -6.12 15.68 6.91
CA LYS A 106 -7.49 15.41 7.44
C LYS A 106 -8.39 16.64 7.60
N SER A 107 -7.82 17.82 7.66
CA SER A 107 -8.54 19.10 7.74
C SER A 107 -8.91 19.65 6.36
N LEU A 108 -8.24 19.21 5.31
CA LEU A 108 -8.49 19.61 3.94
C LEU A 108 -9.77 18.95 3.40
N LYS A 109 -10.33 19.56 2.37
CA LYS A 109 -11.56 19.07 1.73
C LYS A 109 -11.31 18.64 0.30
N ASP A 110 -12.13 17.70 -0.16
CA ASP A 110 -12.26 17.39 -1.58
C ASP A 110 -13.12 18.44 -2.31
N ALA A 111 -13.21 18.35 -3.62
CA ALA A 111 -14.02 19.25 -4.45
C ALA A 111 -15.54 19.19 -4.14
N LYS A 112 -15.99 18.20 -3.34
CA LYS A 112 -17.39 18.06 -2.88
C LYS A 112 -17.60 18.61 -1.46
N GLY A 113 -16.55 19.13 -0.81
CA GLY A 113 -16.60 19.68 0.54
C GLY A 113 -16.42 18.66 1.66
N ASN A 114 -16.10 17.39 1.36
CA ASN A 114 -15.88 16.34 2.37
C ASN A 114 -14.46 16.40 2.92
N LYS A 115 -14.30 16.21 4.24
CA LYS A 115 -12.98 16.14 4.87
C LYS A 115 -12.23 14.86 4.44
N MET A 116 -10.95 14.99 4.12
CA MET A 116 -10.09 13.90 3.66
C MET A 116 -9.53 13.06 4.82
N LEU A 117 -10.42 12.44 5.59
CA LEU A 117 -10.08 11.46 6.63
C LEU A 117 -9.66 10.13 5.98
N ASP A 118 -8.82 9.35 6.66
CA ASP A 118 -8.36 8.06 6.13
C ASP A 118 -9.51 7.10 5.77
N GLY A 119 -10.55 7.04 6.62
CA GLY A 119 -11.75 6.26 6.31
C GLY A 119 -12.48 6.72 5.05
N TYR A 120 -12.61 8.04 4.88
CA TYR A 120 -13.21 8.62 3.69
C TYR A 120 -12.38 8.30 2.43
N LEU A 121 -11.07 8.54 2.47
CA LEU A 121 -10.17 8.27 1.35
C LEU A 121 -10.16 6.79 0.97
N LYS A 122 -10.14 5.90 1.96
CA LYS A 122 -10.27 4.45 1.75
C LYS A 122 -11.55 4.11 0.98
N ASP A 123 -12.68 4.69 1.38
CA ASP A 123 -13.97 4.42 0.75
C ASP A 123 -14.06 5.03 -0.66
N GLU A 124 -13.44 6.18 -0.91
CA GLU A 124 -13.35 6.77 -2.24
C GLU A 124 -12.48 5.92 -3.19
N VAL A 125 -11.31 5.43 -2.74
CA VAL A 125 -10.46 4.52 -3.54
C VAL A 125 -11.19 3.19 -3.80
N ALA A 126 -11.96 2.69 -2.82
CA ALA A 126 -12.74 1.46 -2.97
C ALA A 126 -13.86 1.56 -4.03
N LYS A 127 -14.25 2.76 -4.46
CA LYS A 127 -15.16 2.94 -5.60
C LYS A 127 -14.48 2.61 -6.94
N ILE A 128 -13.16 2.74 -7.01
CA ILE A 128 -12.35 2.37 -8.18
C ILE A 128 -12.04 0.88 -8.15
N ASP A 129 -11.59 0.39 -6.99
CA ASP A 129 -11.30 -1.01 -6.75
C ASP A 129 -11.97 -1.51 -5.46
N PRO A 130 -13.09 -2.25 -5.55
CA PRO A 130 -13.85 -2.70 -4.39
C PRO A 130 -13.06 -3.58 -3.42
N ILE A 131 -11.98 -4.25 -3.86
CA ILE A 131 -11.14 -5.08 -2.99
C ILE A 131 -10.30 -4.24 -2.02
N PHE A 132 -10.06 -2.96 -2.34
CA PHE A 132 -9.19 -2.07 -1.59
C PHE A 132 -9.55 -2.00 -0.11
N SER A 133 -10.83 -1.78 0.24
CA SER A 133 -11.27 -1.70 1.64
C SER A 133 -11.00 -2.99 2.41
N LYS A 134 -11.21 -4.16 1.78
CA LYS A 134 -10.95 -5.46 2.42
C LYS A 134 -9.46 -5.64 2.69
N VAL A 135 -8.61 -5.34 1.71
CA VAL A 135 -7.15 -5.47 1.83
C VAL A 135 -6.61 -4.47 2.86
N TYR A 136 -7.08 -3.21 2.84
CA TYR A 136 -6.72 -2.19 3.83
C TYR A 136 -7.00 -2.63 5.27
N ASN A 137 -8.22 -3.11 5.53
CA ASN A 137 -8.61 -3.58 6.86
C ASN A 137 -7.79 -4.80 7.29
N ASN A 138 -7.49 -5.71 6.37
CA ASN A 138 -6.64 -6.86 6.64
C ASN A 138 -5.20 -6.44 6.94
N ALA A 139 -4.61 -5.58 6.11
CA ALA A 139 -3.24 -5.12 6.26
C ALA A 139 -3.04 -4.27 7.53
N SER A 140 -4.07 -3.53 7.99
CA SER A 140 -4.01 -2.77 9.24
C SER A 140 -3.77 -3.65 10.47
N GLY A 141 -4.21 -4.91 10.44
CA GLY A 141 -3.97 -5.87 11.53
C GLY A 141 -2.50 -6.25 11.72
N TYR A 142 -1.64 -6.05 10.70
CA TYR A 142 -0.20 -6.33 10.79
C TYR A 142 0.62 -5.17 11.34
N VAL A 143 0.10 -3.95 11.30
CA VAL A 143 0.78 -2.76 11.84
C VAL A 143 0.70 -2.71 13.37
N HIS A 144 -0.33 -3.29 13.93
CA HIS A 144 -0.56 -3.37 15.37
C HIS A 144 -0.47 -4.81 15.82
N LEU A 145 -0.07 -5.05 17.09
CA LEU A 145 -0.15 -6.38 17.70
C LEU A 145 -1.64 -6.74 17.87
N SER A 146 -2.23 -7.24 16.80
CA SER A 146 -3.62 -7.64 16.72
C SER A 146 -3.76 -9.16 16.88
N GLU A 147 -4.99 -9.64 17.01
CA GLU A 147 -5.29 -11.06 16.96
C GLU A 147 -4.65 -11.77 15.76
N LYS A 148 -4.67 -11.13 14.58
CA LYS A 148 -4.04 -11.67 13.35
C LYS A 148 -2.52 -11.78 13.48
N ALA A 149 -1.85 -10.77 14.03
CA ALA A 149 -0.42 -10.81 14.26
C ALA A 149 -0.05 -11.88 15.31
N PHE A 150 -0.89 -12.05 16.33
CA PHE A 150 -0.70 -13.07 17.35
C PHE A 150 -0.82 -14.48 16.77
N TYR A 151 -1.88 -14.78 16.03
CA TYR A 151 -2.10 -16.12 15.47
C TYR A 151 -1.14 -16.49 14.33
N GLN A 152 -0.44 -15.54 13.74
CA GLN A 152 0.67 -15.86 12.82
C GLN A 152 1.91 -16.44 13.51
N THR A 153 2.09 -16.13 14.79
CA THR A 153 3.22 -16.62 15.59
C THR A 153 2.92 -17.96 16.24
N VAL A 154 1.63 -18.31 16.33
CA VAL A 154 1.16 -19.53 16.96
C VAL A 154 0.60 -20.47 15.90
N ASP A 155 1.32 -21.53 15.59
CA ASP A 155 0.78 -22.60 14.74
C ASP A 155 -0.26 -23.39 15.57
N SER A 156 -1.53 -23.30 15.19
CA SER A 156 -2.57 -24.11 15.82
C SER A 156 -2.48 -25.53 15.24
N CYS A 157 -1.57 -26.33 15.76
CA CYS A 157 -1.65 -27.77 15.58
C CYS A 157 -2.92 -28.28 16.27
N ASP A 158 -3.61 -29.24 15.66
CA ASP A 158 -4.84 -29.88 16.12
C ASP A 158 -4.81 -30.48 17.56
N ASN A 159 -3.69 -30.35 18.27
CA ASN A 159 -3.43 -30.92 19.60
C ASN A 159 -3.13 -29.89 20.70
N TYR A 160 -3.52 -28.62 20.54
CA TYR A 160 -3.23 -27.55 21.52
C TYR A 160 -1.72 -27.36 21.85
N GLU A 161 -0.81 -27.84 21.01
CA GLU A 161 0.61 -27.52 21.13
C GLU A 161 0.87 -26.17 20.48
N ILE A 162 1.35 -25.22 21.29
CA ILE A 162 1.79 -23.91 20.81
C ILE A 162 3.17 -24.10 20.22
N GLY A 163 3.28 -24.16 18.89
CA GLY A 163 4.52 -24.14 18.15
C GLY A 163 4.91 -22.70 17.82
N ILE A 164 6.02 -22.20 18.37
CA ILE A 164 6.61 -20.94 17.92
C ILE A 164 7.46 -21.26 16.69
N GLN A 165 7.07 -20.78 15.51
CA GLN A 165 7.96 -20.82 14.34
C GLN A 165 9.03 -19.72 14.50
N ILE A 166 10.25 -20.14 14.79
CA ILE A 166 11.46 -19.31 14.79
C ILE A 166 12.15 -19.48 13.45
#